data_b066b83f52d501e522198290edbb7ce7
#
_entry.id   b066b83f52d501e522198290edbb7ce7
#
_cell.length_a   1.000
_cell.length_b   1.000
_cell.length_c   1.000
_cell.angle_alpha   90.00
_cell.angle_beta   90.00
_cell.angle_gamma   90.00
#
_symmetry.space_group_name_H-M   'P 1'
#
loop_
_entity.id
_entity.type
_entity.pdbx_description
1 polymer ?
#
loop_
_entity_poly.entity_id
_entity_poly.type
_entity_poly.pdbx_seq_one_letter_code
_entity_poly.pdbx_strand_id
1 'polypeptide(L)'
;MQSFLFATGIEGSYPVVAGPTGAGLRVDEMEKTGHYRHWKRDLSLVSELGIDALRYGPPYYRVHMGPGRYARGFTHEVFEEIHRRGIKPIVDLCHFGLPDWLGNFQNPEFPRFFAEYAEAFARRYPWVDLYTPINEIYITAKFSAHEGIWNERLRSERAFVTAIRNLARANILATEAIMKVRPDAKFIQCESSEYFHPCGPEAMDIARHMNELRFLALDLAYSHDVSGRMYEYLFDHGMTREDYHFFLNHDVKPVCIMGNDYYATNEHIIHPDGHTHPCELFGYYVITRQYYERYRIPVMHTETNNRDTGAGEKDGRAWLEKQWTNLLRLKADGVPILGFTWYSLGEQVDWDSALVEDAGNVNQYGLCDLDRRVRPVGEAYRDLIGLWRHRFGNEFVWLR
;
A
#
# COMPACT_ATOMS: atom_id res chain seq x y z
N MET A 1 -23.41 -3.51 9.63
CA MET A 1 -23.04 -2.15 9.17
C MET A 1 -21.57 -1.93 9.49
N GLN A 2 -20.75 -1.68 8.50
CA GLN A 2 -19.35 -1.37 8.73
C GLN A 2 -19.25 0.13 9.08
N SER A 3 -18.86 0.42 10.33
CA SER A 3 -18.56 1.78 10.77
C SER A 3 -17.29 2.27 10.07
N PHE A 4 -17.10 3.59 10.03
CA PHE A 4 -15.82 4.18 9.61
C PHE A 4 -14.66 3.57 10.40
N LEU A 5 -13.56 3.20 9.74
CA LEU A 5 -12.42 2.53 10.34
C LEU A 5 -11.31 3.53 10.66
N PHE A 6 -10.94 3.63 11.93
CA PHE A 6 -9.67 4.22 12.34
C PHE A 6 -8.60 3.13 12.37
N ALA A 7 -7.56 3.27 11.57
CA ALA A 7 -6.56 2.23 11.38
C ALA A 7 -5.13 2.73 11.60
N THR A 8 -4.25 1.79 11.82
CA THR A 8 -2.79 1.96 11.71
C THR A 8 -2.19 0.75 11.00
N GLY A 9 -0.91 0.79 10.66
CA GLY A 9 -0.18 -0.35 10.09
C GLY A 9 1.04 -0.72 10.90
N ILE A 10 1.51 -1.94 10.74
CA ILE A 10 2.87 -2.34 11.07
C ILE A 10 3.67 -2.32 9.77
N GLU A 11 4.78 -1.57 9.77
CA GLU A 11 5.66 -1.53 8.60
C GLU A 11 6.26 -2.92 8.35
N GLY A 12 5.95 -3.46 7.18
CA GLY A 12 6.28 -4.83 6.82
C GLY A 12 7.03 -4.96 5.50
N SER A 13 7.72 -3.92 5.05
CA SER A 13 8.49 -3.93 3.80
C SER A 13 9.67 -4.88 3.86
N TYR A 14 9.85 -5.64 2.77
CA TYR A 14 10.94 -6.62 2.65
C TYR A 14 11.48 -6.73 1.21
N PRO A 15 11.83 -5.61 0.53
CA PRO A 15 12.46 -5.70 -0.78
C PRO A 15 13.87 -6.29 -0.71
N VAL A 16 14.41 -6.69 -1.85
CA VAL A 16 15.83 -7.00 -2.01
C VAL A 16 16.51 -5.78 -2.63
N VAL A 17 17.54 -5.25 -1.97
CA VAL A 17 18.32 -4.09 -2.43
C VAL A 17 19.73 -4.50 -2.83
N ALA A 18 20.52 -3.59 -3.37
CA ALA A 18 21.93 -3.84 -3.62
C ALA A 18 22.70 -3.79 -2.29
N GLY A 19 23.27 -4.91 -1.87
CA GLY A 19 24.17 -4.94 -0.73
C GLY A 19 25.56 -4.34 -1.06
N PRO A 20 26.44 -4.20 -0.07
CA PRO A 20 27.77 -3.57 -0.23
C PRO A 20 28.65 -4.22 -1.30
N THR A 21 28.45 -5.51 -1.59
CA THR A 21 29.18 -6.25 -2.62
C THR A 21 28.48 -6.27 -3.99
N GLY A 22 27.34 -5.58 -4.13
CA GLY A 22 26.45 -5.66 -5.29
C GLY A 22 25.54 -6.88 -5.31
N ALA A 23 25.73 -7.85 -4.41
CA ALA A 23 24.78 -8.96 -4.22
C ALA A 23 23.46 -8.46 -3.64
N GLY A 24 22.37 -9.22 -3.85
CA GLY A 24 21.08 -8.88 -3.24
C GLY A 24 21.14 -8.99 -1.71
N LEU A 25 20.64 -7.96 -1.03
CA LEU A 25 20.44 -7.92 0.41
C LEU A 25 18.94 -7.78 0.68
N ARG A 26 18.37 -8.73 1.40
CA ARG A 26 16.97 -8.65 1.88
C ARG A 26 16.87 -7.63 3.00
N VAL A 27 16.06 -6.61 2.82
CA VAL A 27 15.59 -5.75 3.91
C VAL A 27 14.42 -6.45 4.62
N ASP A 28 14.28 -6.22 5.91
CA ASP A 28 13.11 -6.66 6.68
C ASP A 28 12.82 -5.60 7.75
N GLU A 29 11.84 -4.75 7.49
CA GLU A 29 11.46 -3.67 8.40
C GLU A 29 10.93 -4.19 9.76
N MET A 30 10.26 -5.33 9.79
CA MET A 30 9.83 -5.93 11.06
C MET A 30 11.02 -6.36 11.93
N GLU A 31 12.13 -6.79 11.32
CA GLU A 31 13.37 -7.10 12.05
C GLU A 31 14.04 -5.80 12.55
N LYS A 32 14.20 -4.81 11.65
CA LYS A 32 14.83 -3.51 11.95
C LYS A 32 14.11 -2.76 13.08
N THR A 33 12.80 -2.76 13.07
CA THR A 33 11.97 -2.11 14.10
C THR A 33 11.79 -2.97 15.36
N GLY A 34 12.27 -4.21 15.34
CA GLY A 34 12.17 -5.16 16.46
C GLY A 34 10.77 -5.72 16.68
N HIS A 35 9.88 -5.64 15.68
CA HIS A 35 8.52 -6.13 15.77
C HIS A 35 8.45 -7.62 16.13
N TYR A 36 9.30 -8.46 15.56
CA TYR A 36 9.32 -9.90 15.89
C TYR A 36 9.52 -10.20 17.38
N ARG A 37 10.18 -9.30 18.12
CA ARG A 37 10.41 -9.44 19.59
C ARG A 37 9.31 -8.78 20.40
N HIS A 38 8.74 -7.68 19.90
CA HIS A 38 7.84 -6.81 20.66
C HIS A 38 6.38 -6.85 20.18
N TRP A 39 6.02 -7.74 19.25
CA TRP A 39 4.71 -7.81 18.59
C TRP A 39 3.51 -7.81 19.56
N LYS A 40 3.63 -8.45 20.73
CA LYS A 40 2.56 -8.44 21.74
C LYS A 40 2.32 -7.04 22.32
N ARG A 41 3.42 -6.30 22.54
CA ARG A 41 3.32 -4.89 22.99
C ARG A 41 2.76 -4.01 21.88
N ASP A 42 3.18 -4.24 20.64
CA ASP A 42 2.70 -3.49 19.49
C ASP A 42 1.18 -3.67 19.33
N LEU A 43 0.67 -4.90 19.42
CA LEU A 43 -0.77 -5.15 19.40
C LEU A 43 -1.52 -4.55 20.62
N SER A 44 -0.87 -4.46 21.78
CA SER A 44 -1.46 -3.77 22.95
C SER A 44 -1.63 -2.28 22.69
N LEU A 45 -0.64 -1.64 22.05
CA LEU A 45 -0.69 -0.23 21.69
C LEU A 45 -1.83 0.11 20.72
N VAL A 46 -2.12 -0.78 19.74
CA VAL A 46 -3.28 -0.62 18.86
C VAL A 46 -4.57 -0.48 19.68
N SER A 47 -4.75 -1.35 20.67
CA SER A 47 -5.94 -1.32 21.56
C SER A 47 -5.93 -0.10 22.51
N GLU A 48 -4.78 0.25 23.09
CA GLU A 48 -4.61 1.38 24.01
C GLU A 48 -4.87 2.73 23.34
N LEU A 49 -4.51 2.85 22.05
CA LEU A 49 -4.79 4.04 21.22
C LEU A 49 -6.25 4.07 20.72
N GLY A 50 -7.05 3.03 21.00
CA GLY A 50 -8.43 2.94 20.55
C GLY A 50 -8.58 2.74 19.05
N ILE A 51 -7.61 2.16 18.38
CA ILE A 51 -7.61 1.91 16.93
C ILE A 51 -8.48 0.68 16.62
N ASP A 52 -9.31 0.76 15.58
CA ASP A 52 -10.26 -0.30 15.21
C ASP A 52 -9.62 -1.39 14.35
N ALA A 53 -8.76 -0.97 13.42
CA ALA A 53 -8.18 -1.85 12.42
C ALA A 53 -6.67 -1.76 12.37
N LEU A 54 -6.04 -2.89 12.08
CA LEU A 54 -4.60 -3.00 11.90
C LEU A 54 -4.30 -3.52 10.49
N ARG A 55 -3.63 -2.69 9.68
CA ARG A 55 -3.03 -3.18 8.44
C ARG A 55 -1.77 -3.94 8.79
N TYR A 56 -1.78 -5.23 8.50
CA TYR A 56 -0.73 -6.16 8.91
C TYR A 56 -0.46 -7.20 7.83
N GLY A 57 0.79 -7.25 7.40
CA GLY A 57 1.27 -8.25 6.47
C GLY A 57 2.01 -9.39 7.16
N PRO A 58 1.67 -10.67 6.87
CA PRO A 58 2.59 -11.74 7.22
C PRO A 58 3.87 -11.58 6.38
N PRO A 59 5.06 -11.87 6.94
CA PRO A 59 6.31 -11.73 6.18
C PRO A 59 6.36 -12.79 5.06
N TYR A 60 5.85 -12.44 3.88
CA TYR A 60 5.58 -13.33 2.76
C TYR A 60 6.78 -14.24 2.42
N TYR A 61 7.98 -13.66 2.39
CA TYR A 61 9.21 -14.39 2.09
C TYR A 61 9.60 -15.43 3.17
N ARG A 62 9.17 -15.22 4.43
CA ARG A 62 9.35 -16.19 5.53
C ARG A 62 8.23 -17.22 5.60
N VAL A 63 7.06 -16.90 5.06
CA VAL A 63 5.87 -17.76 5.14
C VAL A 63 5.80 -18.73 3.97
N HIS A 64 5.99 -18.28 2.74
CA HIS A 64 5.84 -19.11 1.54
C HIS A 64 7.16 -19.75 1.13
N MET A 65 7.44 -20.95 1.63
CA MET A 65 8.72 -21.65 1.52
C MET A 65 8.88 -22.48 0.25
N GLY A 66 7.90 -22.47 -0.65
CA GLY A 66 7.84 -23.25 -1.88
C GLY A 66 6.40 -23.66 -2.22
N PRO A 67 6.15 -24.23 -3.41
CA PRO A 67 4.82 -24.66 -3.82
C PRO A 67 4.15 -25.51 -2.75
N GLY A 68 2.97 -25.10 -2.27
CA GLY A 68 2.21 -25.78 -1.22
C GLY A 68 2.89 -25.87 0.16
N ARG A 69 4.02 -25.19 0.38
CA ARG A 69 4.77 -25.25 1.65
C ARG A 69 4.77 -23.92 2.37
N TYR A 70 4.23 -23.87 3.59
CA TYR A 70 4.07 -22.65 4.37
C TYR A 70 4.60 -22.79 5.79
N ALA A 71 5.51 -21.89 6.20
CA ALA A 71 5.95 -21.74 7.59
C ALA A 71 5.04 -20.75 8.30
N ARG A 72 4.27 -21.19 9.29
CA ARG A 72 3.16 -20.39 9.86
C ARG A 72 3.34 -20.03 11.33
N GLY A 73 4.40 -20.46 12.01
CA GLY A 73 4.54 -20.34 13.46
C GLY A 73 4.29 -18.92 13.97
N PHE A 74 5.14 -17.97 13.64
CA PHE A 74 5.03 -16.57 14.05
C PHE A 74 3.71 -15.93 13.54
N THR A 75 3.40 -16.09 12.26
CA THR A 75 2.16 -15.55 11.67
C THR A 75 0.92 -16.06 12.40
N HIS A 76 0.90 -17.34 12.78
CA HIS A 76 -0.22 -17.92 13.49
C HIS A 76 -0.40 -17.29 14.89
N GLU A 77 0.67 -17.16 15.65
CA GLU A 77 0.62 -16.54 16.98
C GLU A 77 0.09 -15.10 16.93
N VAL A 78 0.55 -14.32 15.93
CA VAL A 78 0.11 -12.93 15.77
C VAL A 78 -1.36 -12.86 15.37
N PHE A 79 -1.81 -13.64 14.39
CA PHE A 79 -3.21 -13.61 13.93
C PHE A 79 -4.19 -14.12 14.99
N GLU A 80 -3.85 -15.12 15.79
CA GLU A 80 -4.65 -15.56 16.94
C GLU A 80 -4.77 -14.44 17.99
N GLU A 81 -3.71 -13.70 18.25
CA GLU A 81 -3.75 -12.60 19.20
C GLU A 81 -4.54 -11.39 18.65
N ILE A 82 -4.42 -11.06 17.36
CA ILE A 82 -5.26 -10.05 16.69
C ILE A 82 -6.74 -10.42 16.85
N HIS A 83 -7.10 -11.68 16.56
CA HIS A 83 -8.45 -12.18 16.71
C HIS A 83 -8.97 -12.12 18.15
N ARG A 84 -8.13 -12.58 19.09
CA ARG A 84 -8.45 -12.55 20.53
C ARG A 84 -8.70 -11.14 21.07
N ARG A 85 -7.98 -10.14 20.54
CA ARG A 85 -8.14 -8.73 20.92
C ARG A 85 -9.33 -8.06 20.24
N GLY A 86 -9.96 -8.69 19.27
CA GLY A 86 -11.02 -8.07 18.46
C GLY A 86 -10.54 -6.96 17.55
N ILE A 87 -9.23 -6.90 17.26
CA ILE A 87 -8.65 -5.96 16.28
C ILE A 87 -9.05 -6.45 14.88
N LYS A 88 -9.59 -5.57 14.04
CA LYS A 88 -9.93 -5.91 12.66
C LYS A 88 -8.69 -5.88 11.77
N PRO A 89 -8.23 -7.01 11.22
CA PRO A 89 -7.07 -6.96 10.33
C PRO A 89 -7.47 -6.47 8.93
N ILE A 90 -6.61 -5.66 8.33
CA ILE A 90 -6.51 -5.43 6.89
C ILE A 90 -5.25 -6.18 6.47
N VAL A 91 -5.43 -7.35 5.84
CA VAL A 91 -4.30 -8.25 5.60
C VAL A 91 -3.56 -7.87 4.33
N ASP A 92 -2.33 -7.41 4.50
CA ASP A 92 -1.40 -7.08 3.43
C ASP A 92 -0.53 -8.30 3.11
N LEU A 93 -0.80 -8.97 1.97
CA LEU A 93 -0.16 -10.25 1.66
C LEU A 93 1.20 -10.11 0.98
N CYS A 94 1.45 -8.98 0.32
CA CYS A 94 2.72 -8.71 -0.35
C CYS A 94 3.08 -7.22 -0.28
N HIS A 95 4.06 -6.88 0.55
CA HIS A 95 4.55 -5.52 0.73
C HIS A 95 6.00 -5.41 0.24
N PHE A 96 6.16 -5.04 -1.05
CA PHE A 96 7.40 -4.73 -1.78
C PHE A 96 8.41 -5.87 -1.99
N GLY A 97 8.11 -7.10 -1.61
CA GLY A 97 9.02 -8.21 -1.80
C GLY A 97 8.34 -9.55 -2.02
N LEU A 98 9.11 -10.56 -2.39
CA LEU A 98 8.63 -11.92 -2.61
C LEU A 98 9.67 -12.94 -2.10
N PRO A 99 9.27 -14.22 -1.91
CA PRO A 99 10.19 -15.28 -1.49
C PRO A 99 11.32 -15.50 -2.50
N ASP A 100 12.53 -15.78 -2.00
CA ASP A 100 13.73 -15.96 -2.82
C ASP A 100 13.58 -17.07 -3.88
N TRP A 101 12.84 -18.12 -3.57
CA TRP A 101 12.61 -19.23 -4.53
C TRP A 101 11.74 -18.80 -5.72
N LEU A 102 10.97 -17.72 -5.64
CA LEU A 102 10.22 -17.11 -6.75
C LEU A 102 11.08 -16.16 -7.58
N GLY A 103 12.22 -15.75 -7.06
CA GLY A 103 13.14 -14.84 -7.72
C GLY A 103 12.71 -13.38 -7.64
N ASN A 104 12.00 -12.89 -8.65
CA ASN A 104 11.56 -11.50 -8.70
C ASN A 104 10.28 -11.34 -9.54
N PHE A 105 9.79 -10.11 -9.73
CA PHE A 105 8.52 -9.83 -10.41
C PHE A 105 8.55 -10.05 -11.95
N GLN A 106 9.71 -10.37 -12.53
CA GLN A 106 9.81 -10.80 -13.92
C GLN A 106 9.38 -12.28 -14.11
N ASN A 107 9.24 -13.03 -13.01
CA ASN A 107 8.86 -14.45 -13.06
C ASN A 107 7.39 -14.62 -13.51
N PRO A 108 7.11 -15.26 -14.66
CA PRO A 108 5.74 -15.45 -15.15
C PRO A 108 4.90 -16.38 -14.27
N GLU A 109 5.51 -17.20 -13.41
CA GLU A 109 4.81 -18.09 -12.49
C GLU A 109 4.41 -17.39 -11.16
N PHE A 110 4.94 -16.19 -10.90
CA PHE A 110 4.62 -15.44 -9.67
C PHE A 110 3.11 -15.28 -9.45
N PRO A 111 2.30 -14.87 -10.44
CA PRO A 111 0.86 -14.69 -10.24
C PRO A 111 0.14 -15.96 -9.77
N ARG A 112 0.50 -17.09 -10.32
CA ARG A 112 -0.09 -18.38 -9.95
C ARG A 112 0.25 -18.79 -8.52
N PHE A 113 1.53 -18.74 -8.17
CA PHE A 113 1.98 -19.12 -6.83
C PHE A 113 1.51 -18.13 -5.75
N PHE A 114 1.38 -16.86 -6.09
CA PHE A 114 0.83 -15.86 -5.18
C PHE A 114 -0.65 -16.11 -4.89
N ALA A 115 -1.46 -16.44 -5.91
CA ALA A 115 -2.86 -16.81 -5.73
C ALA A 115 -3.02 -18.08 -4.87
N GLU A 116 -2.16 -19.08 -5.05
CA GLU A 116 -2.11 -20.30 -4.22
C GLU A 116 -1.82 -19.95 -2.74
N TYR A 117 -0.86 -19.06 -2.49
CA TYR A 117 -0.55 -18.56 -1.14
C TYR A 117 -1.73 -17.80 -0.54
N ALA A 118 -2.36 -16.90 -1.29
CA ALA A 118 -3.50 -16.10 -0.84
C ALA A 118 -4.71 -16.99 -0.46
N GLU A 119 -5.01 -18.01 -1.27
CA GLU A 119 -6.04 -19.00 -0.96
C GLU A 119 -5.71 -19.79 0.32
N ALA A 120 -4.46 -20.26 0.45
CA ALA A 120 -4.01 -21.00 1.62
C ALA A 120 -4.07 -20.15 2.89
N PHE A 121 -3.81 -18.85 2.79
CA PHE A 121 -3.97 -17.89 3.88
C PHE A 121 -5.44 -17.73 4.27
N ALA A 122 -6.32 -17.46 3.31
CA ALA A 122 -7.75 -17.29 3.57
C ALA A 122 -8.38 -18.56 4.18
N ARG A 123 -8.01 -19.76 3.71
CA ARG A 123 -8.45 -21.03 4.29
C ARG A 123 -7.99 -21.19 5.74
N ARG A 124 -6.82 -20.68 6.09
CA ARG A 124 -6.26 -20.77 7.45
C ARG A 124 -6.94 -19.80 8.42
N TYR A 125 -7.33 -18.62 7.94
CA TYR A 125 -7.94 -17.55 8.73
C TYR A 125 -9.29 -17.12 8.14
N PRO A 126 -10.31 -17.99 8.17
CA PRO A 126 -11.60 -17.75 7.50
C PRO A 126 -12.40 -16.61 8.11
N TRP A 127 -12.00 -16.09 9.25
CA TRP A 127 -12.60 -14.93 9.92
C TRP A 127 -12.10 -13.58 9.38
N VAL A 128 -11.02 -13.57 8.59
CA VAL A 128 -10.51 -12.36 7.93
C VAL A 128 -11.40 -12.01 6.75
N ASP A 129 -11.79 -10.73 6.64
CA ASP A 129 -12.70 -10.23 5.61
C ASP A 129 -12.18 -9.00 4.86
N LEU A 130 -11.02 -8.44 5.26
CA LEU A 130 -10.37 -7.31 4.59
C LEU A 130 -8.94 -7.67 4.17
N TYR A 131 -8.61 -7.41 2.91
CA TYR A 131 -7.31 -7.73 2.33
C TYR A 131 -6.76 -6.59 1.48
N THR A 132 -5.44 -6.44 1.49
CA THR A 132 -4.63 -5.80 0.45
C THR A 132 -3.76 -6.89 -0.16
N PRO A 133 -4.13 -7.50 -1.30
CA PRO A 133 -3.32 -8.60 -1.83
C PRO A 133 -1.90 -8.17 -2.15
N ILE A 134 -1.73 -7.05 -2.87
CA ILE A 134 -0.41 -6.48 -3.17
C ILE A 134 -0.45 -4.98 -2.88
N ASN A 135 0.50 -4.52 -2.06
CA ASN A 135 0.69 -3.11 -1.77
C ASN A 135 1.31 -2.38 -2.95
N GLU A 136 0.76 -1.19 -3.29
CA GLU A 136 1.33 -0.22 -4.24
C GLU A 136 1.96 -0.89 -5.48
N ILE A 137 1.13 -1.49 -6.31
CA ILE A 137 1.57 -2.22 -7.52
C ILE A 137 2.46 -1.32 -8.40
N TYR A 138 2.06 -0.06 -8.59
CA TYR A 138 2.82 0.88 -9.40
C TYR A 138 4.22 1.15 -8.82
N ILE A 139 4.33 1.47 -7.53
CA ILE A 139 5.62 1.73 -6.87
C ILE A 139 6.47 0.46 -6.81
N THR A 140 5.87 -0.69 -6.52
CA THR A 140 6.59 -1.97 -6.53
C THR A 140 7.25 -2.22 -7.89
N ALA A 141 6.52 -2.03 -8.99
CA ALA A 141 7.05 -2.20 -10.34
C ALA A 141 8.08 -1.11 -10.69
N LYS A 142 7.79 0.16 -10.35
CA LYS A 142 8.64 1.31 -10.64
C LYS A 142 10.02 1.16 -9.99
N PHE A 143 10.07 0.92 -8.69
CA PHE A 143 11.33 0.79 -7.97
C PHE A 143 12.09 -0.49 -8.31
N SER A 144 11.38 -1.57 -8.64
CA SER A 144 12.03 -2.84 -8.99
C SER A 144 12.57 -2.87 -10.43
N ALA A 145 11.83 -2.34 -11.40
CA ALA A 145 12.09 -2.60 -12.82
C ALA A 145 12.29 -1.35 -13.68
N HIS A 146 11.92 -0.16 -13.21
CA HIS A 146 12.11 1.10 -13.92
C HIS A 146 13.27 1.93 -13.31
N GLU A 147 13.30 2.10 -12.01
CA GLU A 147 14.38 2.81 -11.31
C GLU A 147 15.50 1.87 -10.86
N GLY A 148 15.22 0.57 -10.72
CA GLY A 148 16.22 -0.46 -10.46
C GLY A 148 16.86 -0.37 -9.09
N ILE A 149 16.11 0.04 -8.07
CA ILE A 149 16.59 0.14 -6.69
C ILE A 149 16.16 -1.06 -5.83
N TRP A 150 15.08 -1.77 -6.21
CA TRP A 150 14.56 -2.94 -5.49
C TRP A 150 14.58 -4.22 -6.36
N ASN A 151 14.44 -5.36 -5.71
CA ASN A 151 14.18 -6.70 -6.24
C ASN A 151 15.03 -7.06 -7.47
N GLU A 152 14.49 -7.00 -8.67
CA GLU A 152 15.20 -7.30 -9.92
C GLU A 152 16.27 -6.29 -10.31
N ARG A 153 16.19 -5.06 -9.82
CA ARG A 153 17.15 -3.97 -10.08
C ARG A 153 17.37 -3.71 -11.57
N LEU A 154 16.28 -3.81 -12.34
CA LEU A 154 16.29 -3.51 -13.77
C LEU A 154 15.91 -2.05 -14.01
N ARG A 155 16.36 -1.50 -15.16
CA ARG A 155 16.09 -0.13 -15.58
C ARG A 155 15.64 -0.11 -17.03
N SER A 156 14.41 -0.56 -17.28
CA SER A 156 13.86 -0.54 -18.63
C SER A 156 12.33 -0.54 -18.62
N GLU A 157 11.74 0.12 -19.60
CA GLU A 157 10.29 0.17 -19.82
C GLU A 157 9.72 -1.25 -20.00
N ARG A 158 10.41 -2.11 -20.71
CA ARG A 158 10.00 -3.50 -20.92
C ARG A 158 9.95 -4.29 -19.61
N ALA A 159 10.94 -4.11 -18.73
CA ALA A 159 10.94 -4.77 -17.43
C ALA A 159 9.83 -4.21 -16.54
N PHE A 160 9.59 -2.89 -16.58
CA PHE A 160 8.49 -2.24 -15.87
C PHE A 160 7.13 -2.79 -16.32
N VAL A 161 6.87 -2.85 -17.63
CA VAL A 161 5.61 -3.40 -18.16
C VAL A 161 5.45 -4.89 -17.78
N THR A 162 6.54 -5.66 -17.76
CA THR A 162 6.51 -7.05 -17.32
C THR A 162 6.16 -7.15 -15.83
N ALA A 163 6.79 -6.33 -14.97
CA ALA A 163 6.54 -6.31 -13.53
C ALA A 163 5.10 -5.89 -13.23
N ILE A 164 4.62 -4.79 -13.80
CA ILE A 164 3.26 -4.28 -13.56
C ILE A 164 2.19 -5.28 -14.04
N ARG A 165 2.41 -5.93 -15.18
CA ARG A 165 1.55 -7.00 -15.69
C ARG A 165 1.47 -8.18 -14.72
N ASN A 166 2.61 -8.65 -14.25
CA ASN A 166 2.67 -9.81 -13.34
C ASN A 166 2.07 -9.47 -11.97
N LEU A 167 2.35 -8.28 -11.43
CA LEU A 167 1.79 -7.81 -10.16
C LEU A 167 0.28 -7.61 -10.24
N ALA A 168 -0.22 -6.93 -11.27
CA ALA A 168 -1.67 -6.73 -11.45
C ALA A 168 -2.39 -8.07 -11.66
N ARG A 169 -1.82 -8.98 -12.46
CA ARG A 169 -2.37 -10.35 -12.64
C ARG A 169 -2.37 -11.13 -11.32
N ALA A 170 -1.30 -11.05 -10.54
CA ALA A 170 -1.21 -11.70 -9.24
C ALA A 170 -2.26 -11.17 -8.26
N ASN A 171 -2.47 -9.86 -8.25
CA ASN A 171 -3.48 -9.20 -7.43
C ASN A 171 -4.90 -9.69 -7.76
N ILE A 172 -5.24 -9.75 -9.04
CA ILE A 172 -6.55 -10.25 -9.52
C ILE A 172 -6.74 -11.72 -9.13
N LEU A 173 -5.78 -12.58 -9.46
CA LEU A 173 -5.88 -14.02 -9.18
C LEU A 173 -5.93 -14.31 -7.67
N ALA A 174 -5.21 -13.55 -6.85
CA ALA A 174 -5.29 -13.64 -5.39
C ALA A 174 -6.67 -13.22 -4.87
N THR A 175 -7.22 -12.13 -5.39
CA THR A 175 -8.59 -11.68 -5.07
C THR A 175 -9.61 -12.77 -5.36
N GLU A 176 -9.58 -13.34 -6.57
CA GLU A 176 -10.48 -14.42 -6.97
C GLU A 176 -10.29 -15.68 -6.11
N ALA A 177 -9.05 -16.02 -5.78
CA ALA A 177 -8.73 -17.18 -4.95
C ALA A 177 -9.25 -17.01 -3.50
N ILE A 178 -9.10 -15.81 -2.92
CA ILE A 178 -9.66 -15.49 -1.60
C ILE A 178 -11.19 -15.55 -1.63
N MET A 179 -11.83 -15.00 -2.67
CA MET A 179 -13.29 -14.99 -2.79
C MET A 179 -13.89 -16.40 -2.90
N LYS A 180 -13.16 -17.39 -3.41
CA LYS A 180 -13.61 -18.81 -3.38
C LYS A 180 -13.75 -19.35 -1.95
N VAL A 181 -12.97 -18.82 -1.01
CA VAL A 181 -12.99 -19.20 0.42
C VAL A 181 -13.90 -18.27 1.23
N ARG A 182 -13.85 -16.97 0.92
CA ARG A 182 -14.57 -15.91 1.61
C ARG A 182 -15.27 -14.99 0.60
N PRO A 183 -16.50 -15.37 0.14
CA PRO A 183 -17.20 -14.64 -0.93
C PRO A 183 -17.58 -13.20 -0.57
N ASP A 184 -17.66 -12.88 0.72
CA ASP A 184 -17.99 -11.56 1.24
C ASP A 184 -16.75 -10.68 1.56
N ALA A 185 -15.54 -11.18 1.31
CA ALA A 185 -14.31 -10.41 1.50
C ALA A 185 -14.31 -9.12 0.67
N LYS A 186 -13.68 -8.08 1.21
CA LYS A 186 -13.42 -6.81 0.53
C LYS A 186 -11.93 -6.57 0.41
N PHE A 187 -11.55 -5.92 -0.68
CA PHE A 187 -10.16 -5.73 -1.05
C PHE A 187 -9.85 -4.24 -1.08
N ILE A 188 -9.00 -3.79 -0.16
CA ILE A 188 -8.51 -2.42 -0.11
C ILE A 188 -7.27 -2.39 -0.99
N GLN A 189 -7.43 -1.90 -2.22
CA GLN A 189 -6.32 -1.77 -3.16
C GLN A 189 -5.56 -0.50 -2.85
N CYS A 190 -4.50 -0.64 -2.06
CA CYS A 190 -3.61 0.46 -1.71
C CYS A 190 -2.71 0.81 -2.88
N GLU A 191 -2.66 2.09 -3.22
CA GLU A 191 -1.80 2.59 -4.29
C GLU A 191 -1.27 3.98 -3.95
N SER A 192 -0.01 4.22 -4.29
CA SER A 192 0.64 5.53 -4.17
C SER A 192 -0.11 6.57 -4.98
N SER A 193 -0.49 7.65 -4.32
CA SER A 193 -1.33 8.71 -4.90
C SER A 193 -0.45 9.82 -5.49
N GLU A 194 0.42 9.47 -6.43
CA GLU A 194 1.36 10.40 -7.05
C GLU A 194 0.71 11.41 -7.99
N TYR A 195 1.37 12.54 -8.20
CA TYR A 195 1.06 13.51 -9.24
C TYR A 195 2.30 14.26 -9.70
N PHE A 196 2.39 14.53 -11.03
CA PHE A 196 3.51 15.20 -11.65
C PHE A 196 3.08 16.53 -12.25
N HIS A 197 3.59 17.63 -11.69
CA HIS A 197 3.36 19.00 -12.13
C HIS A 197 4.48 19.42 -13.07
N PRO A 198 4.20 19.81 -14.32
CA PRO A 198 5.25 20.30 -15.22
C PRO A 198 5.79 21.64 -14.75
N CYS A 199 7.11 21.82 -14.71
CA CYS A 199 7.73 23.11 -14.36
C CYS A 199 7.63 24.17 -15.49
N GLY A 200 7.23 23.75 -16.70
CA GLY A 200 7.10 24.60 -17.87
C GLY A 200 6.56 23.82 -19.08
N PRO A 201 6.33 24.51 -20.22
CA PRO A 201 5.77 23.89 -21.41
C PRO A 201 6.53 22.67 -21.93
N GLU A 202 7.86 22.68 -21.82
CA GLU A 202 8.76 21.62 -22.29
C GLU A 202 8.62 20.33 -21.47
N ALA A 203 8.13 20.42 -20.23
CA ALA A 203 7.90 19.27 -19.35
C ALA A 203 6.49 18.68 -19.47
N MET A 204 5.58 19.31 -20.26
CA MET A 204 4.17 18.92 -20.34
C MET A 204 3.96 17.46 -20.78
N ASP A 205 4.70 17.02 -21.81
CA ASP A 205 4.50 15.67 -22.35
C ASP A 205 5.01 14.59 -21.41
N ILE A 206 6.12 14.84 -20.71
CA ILE A 206 6.66 13.95 -19.68
C ILE A 206 5.68 13.88 -18.52
N ALA A 207 5.20 15.03 -18.02
CA ALA A 207 4.24 15.09 -16.93
C ALA A 207 2.93 14.34 -17.27
N ARG A 208 2.42 14.50 -18.51
CA ARG A 208 1.25 13.78 -18.98
C ARG A 208 1.49 12.27 -18.95
N HIS A 209 2.62 11.81 -19.47
CA HIS A 209 2.96 10.40 -19.47
C HIS A 209 3.01 9.82 -18.06
N MET A 210 3.73 10.47 -17.13
CA MET A 210 3.83 10.04 -15.73
C MET A 210 2.47 10.06 -15.02
N ASN A 211 1.62 11.05 -15.30
CA ASN A 211 0.26 11.13 -14.75
C ASN A 211 -0.69 10.08 -15.32
N GLU A 212 -0.42 9.50 -16.47
CA GLU A 212 -1.16 8.33 -16.97
C GLU A 212 -0.60 7.04 -16.38
N LEU A 213 0.73 6.90 -16.27
CA LEU A 213 1.37 5.72 -15.67
C LEU A 213 0.91 5.44 -14.24
N ARG A 214 0.67 6.47 -13.41
CA ARG A 214 0.22 6.29 -12.01
C ARG A 214 -1.11 5.55 -11.87
N PHE A 215 -1.96 5.56 -12.91
CA PHE A 215 -3.23 4.85 -12.93
C PHE A 215 -3.14 3.43 -13.49
N LEU A 216 -2.05 3.12 -14.18
CA LEU A 216 -1.95 1.92 -15.02
C LEU A 216 -2.18 0.62 -14.25
N ALA A 217 -1.64 0.50 -13.03
CA ALA A 217 -1.84 -0.66 -12.18
C ALA A 217 -3.33 -0.89 -11.86
N LEU A 218 -4.01 0.19 -11.50
CA LEU A 218 -5.43 0.15 -11.14
C LEU A 218 -6.33 -0.01 -12.37
N ASP A 219 -5.99 0.62 -13.50
CA ASP A 219 -6.71 0.42 -14.76
C ASP A 219 -6.72 -1.04 -15.15
N LEU A 220 -5.56 -1.71 -15.09
CA LEU A 220 -5.46 -3.14 -15.35
C LEU A 220 -6.23 -3.98 -14.32
N ALA A 221 -6.10 -3.66 -13.02
CA ALA A 221 -6.77 -4.43 -11.97
C ALA A 221 -8.30 -4.28 -11.99
N TYR A 222 -8.81 -3.13 -12.45
CA TYR A 222 -10.24 -2.81 -12.44
C TYR A 222 -10.92 -2.97 -13.80
N SER A 223 -10.26 -3.62 -14.75
CA SER A 223 -10.79 -3.78 -16.13
C SER A 223 -11.20 -2.43 -16.75
N HIS A 224 -10.46 -1.37 -16.42
CA HIS A 224 -10.69 -0.03 -16.94
C HIS A 224 -9.90 0.18 -18.23
N ASP A 225 -10.54 0.76 -19.25
CA ASP A 225 -9.87 1.07 -20.50
C ASP A 225 -8.71 2.05 -20.26
N VAL A 226 -7.52 1.68 -20.70
CA VAL A 226 -6.38 2.60 -20.71
C VAL A 226 -6.49 3.58 -21.86
N SER A 227 -5.82 4.74 -21.76
CA SER A 227 -5.74 5.68 -22.88
C SER A 227 -5.03 5.07 -24.10
N GLY A 228 -5.27 5.64 -25.31
CA GLY A 228 -4.55 5.18 -26.51
C GLY A 228 -3.04 5.23 -26.35
N ARG A 229 -2.49 6.26 -25.68
CA ARG A 229 -1.06 6.38 -25.37
C ARG A 229 -0.57 5.22 -24.48
N MET A 230 -1.32 4.89 -23.43
CA MET A 230 -0.96 3.78 -22.54
C MET A 230 -1.14 2.43 -23.21
N TYR A 231 -2.12 2.28 -24.09
CA TYR A 231 -2.27 1.07 -24.90
C TYR A 231 -1.05 0.84 -25.79
N GLU A 232 -0.65 1.85 -26.58
CA GLU A 232 0.58 1.78 -27.40
C GLU A 232 1.80 1.48 -26.54
N TYR A 233 1.97 2.22 -25.44
CA TYR A 233 3.08 2.04 -24.51
C TYR A 233 3.19 0.59 -24.00
N LEU A 234 2.07 -0.02 -23.56
CA LEU A 234 2.06 -1.38 -23.07
C LEU A 234 2.50 -2.39 -24.14
N PHE A 235 2.01 -2.25 -25.38
CA PHE A 235 2.34 -3.18 -26.46
C PHE A 235 3.77 -3.00 -27.00
N ASP A 236 4.24 -1.77 -27.10
CA ASP A 236 5.62 -1.45 -27.50
C ASP A 236 6.64 -2.03 -26.50
N HIS A 237 6.23 -2.16 -25.23
CA HIS A 237 7.09 -2.68 -24.17
C HIS A 237 6.76 -4.12 -23.74
N GLY A 238 6.03 -4.87 -24.55
CA GLY A 238 5.96 -6.34 -24.48
C GLY A 238 4.72 -6.92 -23.84
N MET A 239 3.67 -6.16 -23.62
CA MET A 239 2.35 -6.71 -23.32
C MET A 239 1.77 -7.38 -24.56
N THR A 240 1.27 -8.58 -24.42
CA THR A 240 0.60 -9.30 -25.51
C THR A 240 -0.90 -8.98 -25.53
N ARG A 241 -1.57 -9.28 -26.67
CA ARG A 241 -3.04 -9.18 -26.75
C ARG A 241 -3.73 -10.11 -25.74
N GLU A 242 -3.17 -11.29 -25.54
CA GLU A 242 -3.69 -12.28 -24.58
C GLU A 242 -3.60 -11.73 -23.15
N ASP A 243 -2.47 -11.11 -22.76
CA ASP A 243 -2.32 -10.45 -21.47
C ASP A 243 -3.35 -9.32 -21.29
N TYR A 244 -3.51 -8.45 -22.29
CA TYR A 244 -4.45 -7.34 -22.20
C TYR A 244 -5.90 -7.82 -22.11
N HIS A 245 -6.27 -8.85 -22.90
CA HIS A 245 -7.58 -9.50 -22.83
C HIS A 245 -7.84 -10.16 -21.48
N PHE A 246 -6.81 -10.70 -20.81
CA PHE A 246 -6.96 -11.18 -19.44
C PHE A 246 -7.50 -10.07 -18.53
N PHE A 247 -6.89 -8.88 -18.53
CA PHE A 247 -7.31 -7.76 -17.71
C PHE A 247 -8.72 -7.26 -18.03
N LEU A 248 -9.12 -7.26 -19.29
CA LEU A 248 -10.48 -6.87 -19.69
C LEU A 248 -11.57 -7.89 -19.26
N ASN A 249 -11.20 -9.14 -19.00
CA ASN A 249 -12.14 -10.20 -18.65
C ASN A 249 -12.17 -10.53 -17.14
N HIS A 250 -11.34 -9.88 -16.32
CA HIS A 250 -11.23 -10.13 -14.88
C HIS A 250 -11.45 -8.83 -14.11
N ASP A 251 -12.70 -8.45 -13.90
CA ASP A 251 -13.05 -7.22 -13.16
C ASP A 251 -13.22 -7.52 -11.66
N VAL A 252 -12.25 -7.12 -10.86
CA VAL A 252 -12.32 -7.22 -9.39
C VAL A 252 -12.84 -5.93 -8.73
N LYS A 253 -13.05 -4.86 -9.47
CA LYS A 253 -13.49 -3.56 -8.97
C LYS A 253 -14.75 -3.62 -8.08
N PRO A 254 -15.79 -4.44 -8.37
CA PRO A 254 -17.02 -4.49 -7.55
C PRO A 254 -16.80 -4.92 -6.09
N VAL A 255 -15.69 -5.57 -5.79
CA VAL A 255 -15.35 -6.01 -4.43
C VAL A 255 -14.23 -5.18 -3.80
N CYS A 256 -13.75 -4.16 -4.52
CA CYS A 256 -12.63 -3.33 -4.10
C CYS A 256 -13.05 -2.03 -3.42
N ILE A 257 -12.18 -1.53 -2.58
CA ILE A 257 -12.14 -0.20 -1.99
C ILE A 257 -10.83 0.44 -2.49
N MET A 258 -10.89 1.65 -3.01
CA MET A 258 -9.70 2.39 -3.42
C MET A 258 -8.92 2.85 -2.20
N GLY A 259 -7.72 2.35 -2.01
CA GLY A 259 -6.79 2.81 -0.98
C GLY A 259 -5.87 3.90 -1.54
N ASN A 260 -5.94 5.09 -0.98
CA ASN A 260 -5.03 6.16 -1.34
C ASN A 260 -3.95 6.32 -0.27
N ASP A 261 -2.72 5.96 -0.63
CA ASP A 261 -1.52 6.21 0.15
C ASP A 261 -1.00 7.59 -0.26
N TYR A 262 -0.97 8.54 0.68
CA TYR A 262 -0.59 9.91 0.38
C TYR A 262 0.36 10.49 1.42
N TYR A 263 1.51 10.90 0.94
CA TYR A 263 2.58 11.55 1.70
C TYR A 263 2.94 12.90 1.08
N ALA A 264 3.64 13.75 1.82
CA ALA A 264 4.11 15.03 1.31
C ALA A 264 5.05 14.91 0.10
N THR A 265 5.54 13.70 -0.16
CA THR A 265 6.46 13.37 -1.26
C THR A 265 5.77 12.77 -2.49
N ASN A 266 4.44 12.60 -2.48
CA ASN A 266 3.71 11.99 -3.60
C ASN A 266 3.45 12.97 -4.76
N GLU A 267 3.58 14.27 -4.52
CA GLU A 267 3.52 15.23 -5.60
C GLU A 267 4.93 15.68 -6.01
N HIS A 268 5.13 15.83 -7.30
CA HIS A 268 6.45 16.12 -7.88
C HIS A 268 6.35 17.27 -8.87
N ILE A 269 7.28 18.21 -8.83
CA ILE A 269 7.55 19.06 -9.98
C ILE A 269 8.50 18.30 -10.89
N ILE A 270 8.13 18.16 -12.18
CA ILE A 270 8.96 17.47 -13.18
C ILE A 270 9.57 18.45 -14.18
N HIS A 271 10.83 18.28 -14.45
CA HIS A 271 11.64 19.09 -15.36
C HIS A 271 11.75 18.44 -16.76
N PRO A 272 12.14 19.19 -17.82
CA PRO A 272 12.24 18.66 -19.18
C PRO A 272 13.24 17.52 -19.34
N ASP A 273 14.24 17.43 -18.47
CA ASP A 273 15.24 16.36 -18.43
C ASP A 273 14.78 15.11 -17.66
N GLY A 274 13.52 15.11 -17.16
CA GLY A 274 12.95 14.04 -16.37
C GLY A 274 13.28 14.10 -14.88
N HIS A 275 14.12 15.04 -14.42
CA HIS A 275 14.39 15.22 -13.00
C HIS A 275 13.13 15.66 -12.27
N THR A 276 12.91 15.12 -11.05
CA THR A 276 11.78 15.48 -10.19
C THR A 276 12.24 15.94 -8.82
N HIS A 277 11.45 16.81 -8.20
CA HIS A 277 11.59 17.11 -6.78
C HIS A 277 10.21 17.17 -6.11
N PRO A 278 10.10 16.76 -4.84
CA PRO A 278 8.82 16.71 -4.17
C PRO A 278 8.24 18.10 -3.93
N CYS A 279 6.93 18.19 -4.03
CA CYS A 279 6.14 19.38 -3.70
C CYS A 279 4.78 18.94 -3.10
N GLU A 280 3.98 19.91 -2.66
CA GLU A 280 2.60 19.67 -2.30
C GLU A 280 1.76 20.84 -2.80
N LEU A 281 1.13 20.67 -3.97
CA LEU A 281 0.33 21.71 -4.65
C LEU A 281 -1.17 21.40 -4.61
N PHE A 282 -1.56 20.17 -4.86
CA PHE A 282 -2.95 19.73 -4.90
C PHE A 282 -3.44 19.22 -3.55
N GLY A 283 -2.58 18.49 -2.83
CA GLY A 283 -2.93 17.84 -1.59
C GLY A 283 -3.85 16.63 -1.74
N TYR A 284 -4.02 15.91 -0.67
CA TYR A 284 -4.83 14.68 -0.62
C TYR A 284 -6.25 14.87 -1.19
N TYR A 285 -6.89 16.02 -0.94
CA TYR A 285 -8.24 16.28 -1.40
C TYR A 285 -8.37 16.21 -2.94
N VAL A 286 -7.54 16.95 -3.68
CA VAL A 286 -7.62 17.00 -5.15
C VAL A 286 -7.23 15.66 -5.76
N ILE A 287 -6.15 15.06 -5.27
CA ILE A 287 -5.64 13.80 -5.83
C ILE A 287 -6.64 12.67 -5.60
N THR A 288 -7.17 12.52 -4.38
CA THR A 288 -8.16 11.49 -4.08
C THR A 288 -9.44 11.67 -4.93
N ARG A 289 -9.86 12.92 -5.16
CA ARG A 289 -10.97 13.17 -6.10
C ARG A 289 -10.69 12.66 -7.50
N GLN A 290 -9.49 12.81 -8.02
CA GLN A 290 -9.13 12.30 -9.35
C GLN A 290 -9.26 10.77 -9.41
N TYR A 291 -8.82 10.03 -8.39
CA TYR A 291 -9.00 8.59 -8.30
C TYR A 291 -10.47 8.21 -8.17
N TYR A 292 -11.23 8.90 -7.31
CA TYR A 292 -12.66 8.64 -7.17
C TYR A 292 -13.45 8.96 -8.46
N GLU A 293 -13.13 10.05 -9.14
CA GLU A 293 -13.78 10.41 -10.40
C GLU A 293 -13.50 9.38 -11.50
N ARG A 294 -12.34 8.76 -11.50
CA ARG A 294 -11.96 7.72 -12.45
C ARG A 294 -12.66 6.38 -12.19
N TYR A 295 -12.67 5.92 -10.96
CA TYR A 295 -13.10 4.54 -10.66
C TYR A 295 -14.49 4.44 -10.04
N ARG A 296 -14.99 5.47 -9.40
CA ARG A 296 -16.33 5.54 -8.76
C ARG A 296 -16.60 4.41 -7.75
N ILE A 297 -15.60 4.01 -6.99
CA ILE A 297 -15.69 3.08 -5.87
C ILE A 297 -15.37 3.78 -4.56
N PRO A 298 -15.73 3.19 -3.39
CA PRO A 298 -15.37 3.77 -2.10
C PRO A 298 -13.90 3.96 -1.94
N VAL A 299 -13.54 4.91 -1.09
CA VAL A 299 -12.16 5.29 -0.82
C VAL A 299 -11.82 5.07 0.65
N MET A 300 -10.60 4.69 0.94
CA MET A 300 -10.01 4.74 2.26
C MET A 300 -8.66 5.46 2.17
N HIS A 301 -8.36 6.34 3.13
CA HIS A 301 -7.01 6.86 3.30
C HIS A 301 -6.19 5.77 3.97
N THR A 302 -5.35 5.09 3.22
CA THR A 302 -4.72 3.83 3.63
C THR A 302 -3.33 3.98 4.19
N GLU A 303 -2.61 5.03 3.80
CA GLU A 303 -1.33 5.38 4.39
C GLU A 303 -1.11 6.89 4.38
N THR A 304 -0.64 7.41 5.50
CA THR A 304 -0.04 8.75 5.60
C THR A 304 0.76 8.88 6.87
N ASN A 305 1.80 9.68 6.81
CA ASN A 305 2.55 10.15 7.97
C ASN A 305 3.28 11.46 7.64
N ASN A 306 3.87 12.04 8.65
CA ASN A 306 4.89 13.07 8.52
C ASN A 306 5.78 13.04 9.76
N ARG A 307 6.99 13.56 9.65
CA ARG A 307 7.97 13.58 10.74
C ARG A 307 7.42 14.35 11.95
N ASP A 308 7.38 13.69 13.10
CA ASP A 308 6.96 14.30 14.37
C ASP A 308 8.20 14.75 15.15
N THR A 309 8.72 15.93 14.81
CA THR A 309 9.90 16.49 15.49
C THR A 309 9.53 17.36 16.71
N GLY A 310 8.24 17.58 16.96
CA GLY A 310 7.76 18.44 18.03
C GLY A 310 8.04 19.95 17.82
N ALA A 311 8.49 20.35 16.64
CA ALA A 311 8.92 21.72 16.34
C ALA A 311 8.16 22.34 15.16
N GLY A 312 6.93 22.83 15.37
CA GLY A 312 6.26 23.74 14.45
C GLY A 312 5.39 23.11 13.35
N GLU A 313 5.13 23.87 12.27
CA GLU A 313 4.13 23.59 11.23
C GLU A 313 4.33 22.29 10.42
N LYS A 314 5.47 21.65 10.55
CA LYS A 314 5.79 20.38 9.87
C LYS A 314 5.76 19.17 10.82
N ASP A 315 5.15 19.29 11.97
CA ASP A 315 5.05 18.19 12.90
C ASP A 315 3.92 17.22 12.48
N GLY A 316 3.99 15.97 12.96
CA GLY A 316 3.02 14.93 12.63
C GLY A 316 1.59 15.30 13.02
N ARG A 317 1.37 16.12 14.09
CA ARG A 317 0.04 16.54 14.53
C ARG A 317 -0.61 17.50 13.54
N ALA A 318 0.12 18.52 13.07
CA ALA A 318 -0.39 19.45 12.06
C ALA A 318 -0.71 18.72 10.75
N TRP A 319 0.09 17.71 10.39
CA TRP A 319 -0.18 16.85 9.26
C TRP A 319 -1.45 16.01 9.45
N LEU A 320 -1.61 15.40 10.62
CA LEU A 320 -2.82 14.64 10.98
C LEU A 320 -4.09 15.51 10.85
N GLU A 321 -4.07 16.72 11.41
CA GLU A 321 -5.19 17.66 11.33
C GLU A 321 -5.50 18.05 9.87
N LYS A 322 -4.46 18.31 9.08
CA LYS A 322 -4.59 18.64 7.66
C LYS A 322 -5.23 17.50 6.86
N GLN A 323 -4.71 16.26 7.02
CA GLN A 323 -5.25 15.11 6.30
C GLN A 323 -6.69 14.80 6.73
N TRP A 324 -6.96 14.91 8.03
CA TRP A 324 -8.31 14.76 8.55
C TRP A 324 -9.29 15.80 7.97
N THR A 325 -8.87 17.06 7.89
CA THR A 325 -9.68 18.15 7.28
C THR A 325 -9.96 17.87 5.80
N ASN A 326 -8.95 17.40 5.05
CA ASN A 326 -9.11 16.99 3.65
C ASN A 326 -10.11 15.85 3.50
N LEU A 327 -10.04 14.86 4.38
CA LEU A 327 -10.97 13.72 4.42
C LEU A 327 -12.41 14.18 4.69
N LEU A 328 -12.61 15.04 5.68
CA LEU A 328 -13.94 15.61 5.98
C LEU A 328 -14.52 16.39 4.80
N ARG A 329 -13.69 17.13 4.09
CA ARG A 329 -14.09 17.85 2.88
C ARG A 329 -14.49 16.90 1.76
N LEU A 330 -13.69 15.86 1.50
CA LEU A 330 -14.05 14.81 0.51
C LEU A 330 -15.41 14.18 0.83
N LYS A 331 -15.64 13.86 2.12
CA LYS A 331 -16.90 13.30 2.57
C LYS A 331 -18.06 14.27 2.39
N ALA A 332 -17.87 15.56 2.70
CA ALA A 332 -18.89 16.59 2.49
C ALA A 332 -19.24 16.78 1.01
N ASP A 333 -18.28 16.55 0.10
CA ASP A 333 -18.46 16.59 -1.36
C ASP A 333 -19.01 15.26 -1.94
N GLY A 334 -19.42 14.32 -1.09
CA GLY A 334 -20.09 13.09 -1.48
C GLY A 334 -19.15 11.93 -1.86
N VAL A 335 -17.84 12.02 -1.60
CA VAL A 335 -16.94 10.90 -1.77
C VAL A 335 -17.15 9.92 -0.60
N PRO A 336 -17.46 8.64 -0.85
CA PRO A 336 -17.69 7.67 0.21
C PRO A 336 -16.36 7.21 0.82
N ILE A 337 -15.94 7.90 1.89
CA ILE A 337 -14.70 7.61 2.62
C ILE A 337 -15.01 6.61 3.74
N LEU A 338 -14.33 5.46 3.74
CA LEU A 338 -14.57 4.34 4.65
C LEU A 338 -13.62 4.26 5.84
N GLY A 339 -12.49 4.98 5.81
CA GLY A 339 -11.53 4.94 6.90
C GLY A 339 -10.34 5.86 6.71
N PHE A 340 -9.57 5.95 7.78
CA PHE A 340 -8.33 6.71 7.83
C PHE A 340 -7.25 5.89 8.56
N THR A 341 -6.05 5.84 8.00
CA THR A 341 -4.92 5.10 8.54
C THR A 341 -3.73 6.03 8.74
N TRP A 342 -3.22 6.12 9.97
CA TRP A 342 -1.87 6.63 10.19
C TRP A 342 -0.88 5.47 10.01
N TYR A 343 0.09 5.64 9.12
CA TYR A 343 1.07 4.61 8.79
C TYR A 343 2.50 5.08 9.11
N SER A 344 3.11 4.53 10.18
CA SER A 344 2.74 3.29 10.85
C SER A 344 2.56 3.48 12.37
N LEU A 345 2.28 2.36 13.08
CA LEU A 345 2.21 2.34 14.54
C LEU A 345 3.57 2.68 15.17
N GLY A 346 4.63 2.04 14.73
CA GLY A 346 6.00 2.28 15.14
C GLY A 346 6.74 3.20 14.18
N GLU A 347 7.90 3.68 14.58
CA GLU A 347 8.85 4.33 13.69
C GLU A 347 9.33 3.37 12.62
N GLN A 348 9.81 3.92 11.50
CA GLN A 348 10.39 3.19 10.38
C GLN A 348 11.92 3.36 10.38
N VAL A 349 12.64 2.49 9.70
CA VAL A 349 14.11 2.55 9.64
C VAL A 349 14.56 2.59 8.18
N ASP A 350 15.43 3.55 7.85
CA ASP A 350 16.03 3.73 6.52
C ASP A 350 15.03 4.04 5.36
N TRP A 351 13.79 4.43 5.66
CA TRP A 351 12.83 4.88 4.65
C TRP A 351 13.19 6.24 4.01
N ASP A 352 14.04 7.03 4.67
CA ASP A 352 14.60 8.25 4.09
C ASP A 352 15.50 7.99 2.86
N SER A 353 15.97 6.75 2.70
CA SER A 353 16.69 6.28 1.51
C SER A 353 15.88 5.30 0.65
N ALA A 354 14.57 5.18 0.84
CA ALA A 354 13.74 4.12 0.23
C ALA A 354 14.32 2.70 0.47
N LEU A 355 14.85 2.45 1.67
CA LEU A 355 15.44 1.19 2.12
C LEU A 355 16.73 0.77 1.38
N VAL A 356 17.29 1.62 0.52
CA VAL A 356 18.49 1.30 -0.28
C VAL A 356 19.76 1.29 0.58
N GLU A 357 19.79 2.13 1.62
CA GLU A 357 20.89 2.20 2.56
C GLU A 357 20.55 1.42 3.84
N ASP A 358 21.48 0.62 4.34
CA ASP A 358 21.37 -0.07 5.63
C ASP A 358 22.16 0.71 6.68
N ALA A 359 21.67 1.93 6.98
CA ALA A 359 22.34 2.88 7.87
C ALA A 359 21.78 2.84 9.32
N GLY A 360 20.60 2.25 9.50
CA GLY A 360 19.90 2.24 10.78
C GLY A 360 19.29 3.60 11.17
N ASN A 361 19.00 4.45 10.18
CA ASN A 361 18.40 5.76 10.40
C ASN A 361 16.95 5.60 10.84
N VAL A 362 16.63 6.06 12.06
CA VAL A 362 15.27 6.04 12.59
C VAL A 362 14.47 7.19 12.01
N ASN A 363 13.42 6.87 11.27
CA ASN A 363 12.50 7.81 10.70
C ASN A 363 11.31 8.00 11.64
N GLN A 364 11.17 9.20 12.19
CA GLN A 364 10.20 9.53 13.23
C GLN A 364 8.79 9.75 12.64
N TYR A 365 8.21 8.71 12.06
CA TYR A 365 6.90 8.72 11.40
C TYR A 365 5.81 8.02 12.23
N GLY A 366 6.19 7.22 13.22
CA GLY A 366 5.28 6.37 13.98
C GLY A 366 4.39 7.09 14.97
N LEU A 367 3.26 6.48 15.32
CA LEU A 367 2.45 6.86 16.48
C LEU A 367 3.21 6.60 17.79
N CYS A 368 4.16 5.66 17.76
CA CYS A 368 5.03 5.29 18.89
C CYS A 368 6.49 5.24 18.43
N ASP A 369 7.42 5.50 19.36
CA ASP A 369 8.85 5.30 19.11
C ASP A 369 9.26 3.80 19.14
N LEU A 370 10.52 3.51 18.82
CA LEU A 370 11.03 2.13 18.85
C LEU A 370 11.06 1.52 20.27
N ASP A 371 11.00 2.33 21.31
CA ASP A 371 10.83 1.89 22.71
C ASP A 371 9.35 1.65 23.10
N ARG A 372 8.42 1.81 22.14
CA ARG A 372 6.97 1.66 22.30
C ARG A 372 6.34 2.69 23.24
N ARG A 373 6.92 3.90 23.29
CA ARG A 373 6.32 5.05 23.95
C ARG A 373 5.48 5.82 22.94
N VAL A 374 4.26 6.17 23.34
CA VAL A 374 3.35 6.95 22.48
C VAL A 374 3.93 8.35 22.25
N ARG A 375 3.98 8.75 21.00
CA ARG A 375 4.46 10.07 20.56
C ARG A 375 3.32 11.12 20.59
N PRO A 376 3.64 12.42 20.53
CA PRO A 376 2.61 13.47 20.47
C PRO A 376 1.56 13.27 19.38
N VAL A 377 1.96 12.79 18.20
CA VAL A 377 1.01 12.45 17.11
C VAL A 377 0.13 11.26 17.47
N GLY A 378 0.66 10.28 18.20
CA GLY A 378 -0.13 9.12 18.69
C GLY A 378 -1.19 9.54 19.70
N GLU A 379 -0.85 10.47 20.62
CA GLU A 379 -1.81 11.08 21.54
C GLU A 379 -2.89 11.84 20.77
N ALA A 380 -2.50 12.68 19.80
CA ALA A 380 -3.43 13.43 18.97
C ALA A 380 -4.36 12.51 18.16
N TYR A 381 -3.83 11.39 17.64
CA TYR A 381 -4.65 10.41 16.90
C TYR A 381 -5.67 9.71 17.82
N ARG A 382 -5.27 9.32 19.02
CA ARG A 382 -6.19 8.78 20.04
C ARG A 382 -7.31 9.76 20.37
N ASP A 383 -6.98 11.02 20.57
CA ASP A 383 -7.95 12.08 20.89
C ASP A 383 -8.92 12.30 19.70
N LEU A 384 -8.40 12.32 18.48
CA LEU A 384 -9.19 12.41 17.24
C LEU A 384 -10.17 11.24 17.13
N ILE A 385 -9.73 10.01 17.39
CA ILE A 385 -10.58 8.81 17.41
C ILE A 385 -11.70 8.98 18.43
N GLY A 386 -11.38 9.40 19.66
CA GLY A 386 -12.35 9.64 20.72
C GLY A 386 -13.43 10.66 20.33
N LEU A 387 -13.04 11.74 19.65
CA LEU A 387 -13.96 12.79 19.21
C LEU A 387 -14.90 12.35 18.06
N TRP A 388 -14.41 11.51 17.14
CA TRP A 388 -15.08 11.23 15.87
C TRP A 388 -15.75 9.86 15.78
N ARG A 389 -15.35 8.87 16.59
CA ARG A 389 -15.85 7.48 16.52
C ARG A 389 -17.38 7.37 16.41
N HIS A 390 -18.13 8.17 17.14
CA HIS A 390 -19.59 8.13 17.19
C HIS A 390 -20.27 9.12 16.23
N ARG A 391 -19.51 9.94 15.51
CA ARG A 391 -20.04 10.96 14.61
C ARG A 391 -20.21 10.50 13.19
N PHE A 392 -19.46 9.48 12.77
CA PHE A 392 -19.68 8.80 11.52
C PHE A 392 -20.71 7.69 11.75
N GLY A 393 -21.99 8.08 11.67
CA GLY A 393 -23.09 7.14 11.78
C GLY A 393 -23.20 6.21 10.58
N ASN A 394 -24.26 5.41 10.55
CA ASN A 394 -24.60 4.32 9.63
C ASN A 394 -24.70 4.69 8.12
N GLU A 395 -23.83 5.51 7.60
CA GLU A 395 -23.92 6.06 6.25
C GLU A 395 -23.47 5.11 5.13
N PHE A 396 -23.02 3.90 5.46
CA PHE A 396 -22.45 2.95 4.48
C PHE A 396 -23.39 1.76 4.22
N VAL A 397 -24.57 2.06 3.67
CA VAL A 397 -25.61 1.05 3.37
C VAL A 397 -25.22 0.08 2.24
N TRP A 398 -24.24 0.40 1.44
CA TRP A 398 -23.93 -0.31 0.20
C TRP A 398 -22.71 -1.26 0.26
N LEU A 399 -22.12 -1.42 1.44
CA LEU A 399 -21.18 -2.53 1.72
C LEU A 399 -21.90 -3.82 2.20
N ARG A 400 -23.19 -3.96 1.91
CA ARG A 400 -23.99 -5.16 2.20
C ARG A 400 -23.81 -6.22 1.13
#